data_ed89e54a8ac0fdc9c91c06e7892e7634
#
_entry.id   ed89e54a8ac0fdc9c91c06e7892e7634
#
_cell.length_a   1.000
_cell.length_b   1.000
_cell.length_c   1.000
_cell.angle_alpha   90.00
_cell.angle_beta   90.00
_cell.angle_gamma   90.00
#
_symmetry.space_group_name_H-M   'P 1'
#
loop_
_entity.id
_entity.type
_entity.pdbx_description
1 polymer ?
#
loop_
_entity_poly.entity_id
_entity_poly.type
_entity_poly.pdbx_seq_one_letter_code
_entity_poly.pdbx_strand_id
1 'polypeptide(L)'
;MAIERPKRLTMRADSVYIPKNNPSNPRGEDANFISNEAQVIAVADGVGGWAAKGIDAGKYARQLMRNAAHIVENTAAASRPPTSALDAPVSSTACIVSLAGNHLRAANLGDSGFMVIRGGKGFYRSPVQQHSFNFPYQMGKSSGGVDAAEEVVVAVERGDIVVLGTDGLFDNVFPEDIERTVEFCLENRYPPVLVAWMLAKEASRNSLDTQAASPFERAAYEAGVEQFGGKYDDITVVVAFIV
;
A
#
# COMPACT_ATOMS: atom_id res chain seq x y z
N MET A 1 29.42 -2.49 -34.40
CA MET A 1 28.97 -2.78 -33.04
C MET A 1 27.50 -2.37 -32.94
N ALA A 2 26.57 -3.31 -32.78
CA ALA A 2 25.17 -2.98 -32.52
C ALA A 2 25.08 -2.45 -31.07
N ILE A 3 24.66 -1.20 -30.89
CA ILE A 3 24.34 -0.66 -29.58
C ILE A 3 23.05 -1.35 -29.14
N GLU A 4 23.15 -2.36 -28.26
CA GLU A 4 21.96 -2.92 -27.61
C GLU A 4 21.24 -1.80 -26.89
N ARG A 5 20.02 -1.51 -27.31
CA ARG A 5 19.15 -0.60 -26.54
C ARG A 5 18.93 -1.20 -25.15
N PRO A 6 19.12 -0.44 -24.08
CA PRO A 6 18.87 -0.95 -22.74
C PRO A 6 17.43 -1.48 -22.69
N LYS A 7 17.26 -2.72 -22.24
CA LYS A 7 15.93 -3.32 -22.08
C LYS A 7 15.11 -2.44 -21.11
N ARG A 8 13.92 -2.05 -21.59
CA ARG A 8 12.96 -1.28 -20.77
C ARG A 8 12.69 -2.04 -19.46
N LEU A 9 12.73 -1.35 -18.34
CA LEU A 9 12.33 -1.92 -17.06
C LEU A 9 10.84 -2.27 -17.08
N THR A 10 10.51 -3.38 -16.45
CA THR A 10 9.13 -3.82 -16.24
C THR A 10 8.93 -4.21 -14.79
N MET A 11 7.72 -4.07 -14.30
CA MET A 11 7.31 -4.41 -12.95
C MET A 11 6.49 -5.70 -13.01
N ARG A 12 6.86 -6.71 -12.20
CA ARG A 12 6.10 -7.93 -11.99
C ARG A 12 5.61 -7.97 -10.57
N ALA A 13 4.31 -7.95 -10.39
CA ALA A 13 3.70 -7.79 -9.08
C ALA A 13 2.68 -8.89 -8.78
N ASP A 14 2.58 -9.20 -7.49
CA ASP A 14 1.54 -10.02 -6.88
C ASP A 14 1.11 -9.42 -5.54
N SER A 15 -0.03 -9.86 -5.01
CA SER A 15 -0.57 -9.36 -3.75
C SER A 15 -1.14 -10.45 -2.86
N VAL A 16 -1.20 -10.14 -1.57
CA VAL A 16 -1.91 -10.90 -0.54
C VAL A 16 -2.77 -9.95 0.27
N TYR A 17 -4.00 -10.36 0.54
CA TYR A 17 -4.93 -9.67 1.42
C TYR A 17 -5.41 -10.60 2.53
N ILE A 18 -5.30 -10.17 3.78
CA ILE A 18 -5.81 -10.86 4.97
C ILE A 18 -6.81 -9.92 5.64
N PRO A 19 -8.14 -10.16 5.48
CA PRO A 19 -9.14 -9.35 6.18
C PRO A 19 -9.11 -9.61 7.68
N LYS A 20 -9.34 -8.57 8.48
CA LYS A 20 -9.59 -8.74 9.90
C LYS A 20 -10.87 -9.56 10.12
N ASN A 21 -10.84 -10.40 11.14
CA ASN A 21 -12.01 -11.25 11.43
C ASN A 21 -13.17 -10.42 12.00
N ASN A 22 -14.02 -9.93 11.11
CA ASN A 22 -15.24 -9.20 11.45
C ASN A 22 -16.44 -9.89 10.80
N PRO A 23 -17.28 -10.63 11.59
CA PRO A 23 -18.44 -11.33 11.05
C PRO A 23 -19.45 -10.42 10.33
N SER A 24 -19.53 -9.15 10.72
CA SER A 24 -20.41 -8.16 10.09
C SER A 24 -19.84 -7.62 8.77
N ASN A 25 -18.54 -7.71 8.56
CA ASN A 25 -17.85 -7.33 7.33
C ASN A 25 -16.76 -8.34 6.99
N PRO A 26 -17.10 -9.57 6.57
CA PRO A 26 -16.13 -10.65 6.36
C PRO A 26 -15.18 -10.39 5.17
N ARG A 27 -15.46 -9.39 4.35
CA ARG A 27 -14.62 -8.98 3.22
C ARG A 27 -13.61 -7.93 3.61
N GLY A 28 -13.67 -7.39 4.82
CA GLY A 28 -12.82 -6.29 5.27
C GLY A 28 -13.07 -4.98 4.52
N GLU A 29 -12.20 -4.02 4.78
CA GLU A 29 -12.32 -2.63 4.31
C GLU A 29 -11.26 -2.26 3.28
N ASP A 30 -10.21 -3.08 3.12
CA ASP A 30 -9.16 -2.88 2.12
C ASP A 30 -9.55 -3.29 0.70
N ALA A 31 -8.82 -2.72 -0.25
CA ALA A 31 -8.84 -3.13 -1.65
C ALA A 31 -7.48 -2.88 -2.32
N ASN A 32 -7.17 -3.65 -3.35
CA ASN A 32 -6.00 -3.44 -4.19
C ASN A 32 -6.31 -3.77 -5.65
N PHE A 33 -5.45 -3.30 -6.57
CA PHE A 33 -5.37 -3.83 -7.91
C PHE A 33 -3.93 -3.89 -8.42
N ILE A 34 -3.70 -4.78 -9.38
CA ILE A 34 -2.43 -4.94 -10.10
C ILE A 34 -2.74 -4.98 -11.59
N SER A 35 -2.07 -4.15 -12.36
CA SER A 35 -2.00 -4.24 -13.81
C SER A 35 -0.55 -4.40 -14.24
N ASN A 36 -0.13 -5.66 -14.44
CA ASN A 36 1.21 -5.96 -14.94
C ASN A 36 1.40 -5.46 -16.39
N GLU A 37 0.32 -5.33 -17.17
CA GLU A 37 0.35 -4.79 -18.51
C GLU A 37 0.55 -3.28 -18.53
N ALA A 38 -0.24 -2.54 -17.76
CA ALA A 38 -0.12 -1.09 -17.63
C ALA A 38 0.99 -0.65 -16.67
N GLN A 39 1.64 -1.61 -15.97
CA GLN A 39 2.73 -1.35 -15.03
C GLN A 39 2.27 -0.47 -13.85
N VAL A 40 1.11 -0.81 -13.27
CA VAL A 40 0.49 -0.08 -12.16
C VAL A 40 0.08 -1.05 -11.05
N ILE A 41 0.37 -0.66 -9.82
CA ILE A 41 -0.09 -1.32 -8.58
C ILE A 41 -0.74 -0.30 -7.67
N ALA A 42 -1.75 -0.70 -6.91
CA ALA A 42 -2.44 0.20 -5.98
C ALA A 42 -3.07 -0.51 -4.80
N VAL A 43 -3.19 0.22 -3.69
CA VAL A 43 -3.95 -0.18 -2.50
C VAL A 43 -4.85 0.97 -2.05
N ALA A 44 -5.92 0.63 -1.34
CA ALA A 44 -6.81 1.55 -0.66
C ALA A 44 -7.32 0.90 0.62
N ASP A 45 -7.31 1.63 1.71
CA ASP A 45 -7.88 1.26 3.00
C ASP A 45 -9.12 2.10 3.26
N GLY A 46 -10.26 1.44 3.40
CA GLY A 46 -11.54 2.07 3.71
C GLY A 46 -11.63 2.44 5.19
N VAL A 47 -11.81 3.71 5.48
CA VAL A 47 -11.80 4.22 6.86
C VAL A 47 -12.92 3.63 7.71
N GLY A 48 -12.56 2.75 8.64
CA GLY A 48 -13.48 1.94 9.46
C GLY A 48 -14.41 2.73 10.39
N GLY A 49 -14.14 4.00 10.67
CA GLY A 49 -15.01 4.88 11.47
C GLY A 49 -16.44 5.04 10.93
N TRP A 50 -16.67 4.73 9.67
CA TRP A 50 -18.00 4.76 9.05
C TRP A 50 -18.89 3.57 9.44
N ALA A 51 -18.30 2.48 9.92
CA ALA A 51 -19.04 1.30 10.39
C ALA A 51 -20.03 1.64 11.52
N ALA A 52 -19.67 2.59 12.40
CA ALA A 52 -20.57 3.09 13.45
C ALA A 52 -21.86 3.75 12.89
N LYS A 53 -21.84 4.17 11.62
CA LYS A 53 -23.00 4.73 10.90
C LYS A 53 -23.67 3.70 9.98
N GLY A 54 -23.32 2.41 10.10
CA GLY A 54 -23.87 1.34 9.26
C GLY A 54 -23.36 1.37 7.81
N ILE A 55 -22.24 2.02 7.54
CA ILE A 55 -21.67 2.19 6.20
C ILE A 55 -20.44 1.30 6.06
N ASP A 56 -20.42 0.44 5.04
CA ASP A 56 -19.27 -0.42 4.69
C ASP A 56 -18.24 0.40 3.91
N ALA A 57 -17.16 0.81 4.60
CA ALA A 57 -16.04 1.57 4.00
C ALA A 57 -15.31 0.77 2.91
N GLY A 58 -15.29 -0.55 3.02
CA GLY A 58 -14.69 -1.42 2.00
C GLY A 58 -15.40 -1.36 0.65
N LYS A 59 -16.69 -1.00 0.60
CA LYS A 59 -17.36 -0.75 -0.69
C LYS A 59 -16.73 0.41 -1.43
N TYR A 60 -16.34 1.44 -0.69
CA TYR A 60 -15.69 2.62 -1.26
C TYR A 60 -14.29 2.30 -1.76
N ALA A 61 -13.43 1.68 -0.92
CA ALA A 61 -12.09 1.26 -1.30
C ALA A 61 -12.12 0.35 -2.54
N ARG A 62 -13.01 -0.65 -2.55
CA ARG A 62 -13.20 -1.54 -3.71
C ARG A 62 -13.70 -0.81 -4.96
N GLN A 63 -14.56 0.19 -4.84
CA GLN A 63 -15.04 0.98 -5.98
C GLN A 63 -13.92 1.90 -6.49
N LEU A 64 -13.15 2.51 -5.59
CA LEU A 64 -12.00 3.34 -5.93
C LEU A 64 -10.99 2.54 -6.75
N MET A 65 -10.62 1.33 -6.29
CA MET A 65 -9.68 0.48 -7.00
C MET A 65 -10.22 -0.02 -8.35
N ARG A 66 -11.51 -0.36 -8.46
CA ARG A 66 -12.13 -0.71 -9.76
C ARG A 66 -12.10 0.46 -10.74
N ASN A 67 -12.41 1.67 -10.30
CA ASN A 67 -12.40 2.85 -11.15
C ASN A 67 -10.97 3.18 -11.60
N ALA A 68 -10.00 3.09 -10.69
CA ALA A 68 -8.59 3.28 -11.02
C ALA A 68 -8.11 2.25 -12.06
N ALA A 69 -8.41 0.96 -11.86
CA ALA A 69 -8.09 -0.10 -12.79
C ALA A 69 -8.71 0.15 -14.18
N HIS A 70 -10.01 0.51 -14.23
CA HIS A 70 -10.71 0.79 -15.48
C HIS A 70 -10.06 1.95 -16.27
N ILE A 71 -9.65 3.01 -15.60
CA ILE A 71 -8.98 4.14 -16.26
C ILE A 71 -7.59 3.73 -16.76
N VAL A 72 -6.82 3.03 -15.93
CA VAL A 72 -5.47 2.55 -16.29
C VAL A 72 -5.51 1.63 -17.49
N GLU A 73 -6.48 0.71 -17.56
CA GLU A 73 -6.62 -0.26 -18.65
C GLU A 73 -7.15 0.35 -19.96
N ASN A 74 -7.94 1.44 -19.87
CA ASN A 74 -8.55 2.07 -21.05
C ASN A 74 -7.82 3.34 -21.51
N THR A 75 -6.78 3.77 -20.83
CA THR A 75 -6.03 4.97 -21.19
C THR A 75 -4.62 4.58 -21.64
N ALA A 76 -4.32 4.72 -22.92
CA ALA A 76 -3.02 4.38 -23.52
C ALA A 76 -1.83 5.24 -23.02
N ALA A 77 -2.06 6.12 -22.07
CA ALA A 77 -1.04 6.91 -21.36
C ALA A 77 -1.55 7.22 -19.94
N ALA A 78 -1.08 6.48 -18.98
CA ALA A 78 -1.31 6.75 -17.56
C ALA A 78 -0.65 8.07 -17.14
N SER A 79 -1.24 9.20 -17.52
CA SER A 79 -0.75 10.54 -17.19
C SER A 79 -1.64 11.29 -16.19
N ARG A 80 -2.70 10.65 -15.65
CA ARG A 80 -3.54 11.31 -14.65
C ARG A 80 -4.21 10.28 -13.73
N PRO A 81 -4.08 10.40 -12.39
CA PRO A 81 -4.90 9.62 -11.47
C PRO A 81 -6.39 9.97 -11.67
N PRO A 82 -7.31 9.00 -11.52
CA PRO A 82 -8.72 9.24 -11.71
C PRO A 82 -9.31 10.11 -10.59
N THR A 83 -9.58 11.37 -10.91
CA THR A 83 -10.21 12.31 -9.97
C THR A 83 -11.75 12.28 -10.00
N SER A 84 -12.37 11.47 -10.86
CA SER A 84 -13.81 11.43 -11.04
C SER A 84 -14.37 10.11 -10.58
N ALA A 85 -14.75 10.01 -9.39
CA ALA A 85 -15.89 9.21 -8.89
C ALA A 85 -15.78 9.19 -7.38
N LEU A 86 -16.73 9.87 -6.72
CA LEU A 86 -17.28 9.22 -5.55
C LEU A 86 -18.13 10.22 -4.77
N ASP A 87 -19.39 10.26 -5.15
CA ASP A 87 -20.43 10.99 -4.43
C ASP A 87 -20.93 10.25 -3.16
N ALA A 88 -20.14 9.33 -2.60
CA ALA A 88 -20.51 8.62 -1.38
C ALA A 88 -19.99 9.35 -0.12
N PRO A 89 -20.74 9.35 1.00
CA PRO A 89 -20.29 9.92 2.27
C PRO A 89 -19.29 9.02 3.01
N VAL A 90 -18.38 8.38 2.31
CA VAL A 90 -17.39 7.42 2.80
C VAL A 90 -16.02 7.89 2.37
N SER A 91 -14.99 7.45 3.06
CA SER A 91 -13.63 7.86 2.76
C SER A 91 -12.67 6.67 2.79
N SER A 92 -11.53 6.82 2.11
CA SER A 92 -10.47 5.83 2.01
C SER A 92 -9.12 6.51 1.86
N THR A 93 -8.06 5.87 2.33
CA THR A 93 -6.70 6.16 1.88
C THR A 93 -6.51 5.65 0.45
N ALA A 94 -5.45 6.06 -0.21
CA ALA A 94 -5.06 5.51 -1.51
C ALA A 94 -3.57 5.67 -1.77
N CYS A 95 -2.92 4.60 -2.22
CA CYS A 95 -1.57 4.66 -2.75
C CYS A 95 -1.54 3.97 -4.11
N ILE A 96 -1.19 4.71 -5.16
CA ILE A 96 -1.11 4.24 -6.55
C ILE A 96 0.30 4.45 -7.04
N VAL A 97 0.95 3.40 -7.53
CA VAL A 97 2.33 3.42 -8.02
C VAL A 97 2.37 2.89 -9.45
N SER A 98 2.98 3.65 -10.35
CA SER A 98 3.18 3.27 -11.76
C SER A 98 4.66 3.30 -12.14
N LEU A 99 5.09 2.38 -13.00
CA LEU A 99 6.43 2.37 -13.57
C LEU A 99 6.44 3.06 -14.94
N ALA A 100 7.14 4.17 -15.07
CA ALA A 100 7.30 4.92 -16.30
C ALA A 100 8.79 5.05 -16.66
N GLY A 101 9.26 4.26 -17.62
CA GLY A 101 10.68 4.19 -17.97
C GLY A 101 11.50 3.57 -16.84
N ASN A 102 12.35 4.38 -16.19
CA ASN A 102 13.15 4.01 -15.03
C ASN A 102 12.76 4.79 -13.76
N HIS A 103 11.51 5.26 -13.70
CA HIS A 103 10.98 5.95 -12.54
C HIS A 103 9.65 5.34 -12.11
N LEU A 104 9.50 5.17 -10.80
CA LEU A 104 8.17 5.04 -10.20
C LEU A 104 7.57 6.44 -10.09
N ARG A 105 6.30 6.54 -10.47
CA ARG A 105 5.45 7.69 -10.18
C ARG A 105 4.36 7.22 -9.24
N ALA A 106 4.25 7.85 -8.11
CA ALA A 106 3.27 7.50 -7.11
C ALA A 106 2.40 8.70 -6.73
N ALA A 107 1.14 8.42 -6.41
CA ALA A 107 0.25 9.32 -5.70
C ALA A 107 -0.15 8.63 -4.40
N ASN A 108 0.17 9.25 -3.26
CA ASN A 108 -0.16 8.75 -1.94
C ASN A 108 -1.05 9.70 -1.18
N LEU A 109 -2.12 9.19 -0.59
CA LEU A 109 -3.02 9.92 0.29
C LEU A 109 -3.33 9.06 1.51
N GLY A 110 -2.85 9.51 2.67
CA GLY A 110 -3.06 8.83 3.96
C GLY A 110 -1.84 8.07 4.46
N ASP A 111 -2.09 7.00 5.19
CA ASP A 111 -1.09 6.17 5.87
C ASP A 111 -0.86 4.79 5.24
N SER A 112 -1.60 4.44 4.18
CA SER A 112 -1.12 3.50 3.18
C SER A 112 0.15 4.04 2.53
N GLY A 113 1.02 3.17 2.00
CA GLY A 113 2.27 3.67 1.43
C GLY A 113 3.10 2.59 0.74
N PHE A 114 4.32 2.96 0.36
CA PHE A 114 5.24 2.03 -0.27
C PHE A 114 6.70 2.24 0.16
N MET A 115 7.47 1.18 0.04
CA MET A 115 8.92 1.19 0.18
C MET A 115 9.57 0.69 -1.11
N VAL A 116 10.73 1.24 -1.44
CA VAL A 116 11.64 0.69 -2.46
C VAL A 116 12.84 0.11 -1.75
N ILE A 117 13.14 -1.16 -2.02
CA ILE A 117 14.26 -1.90 -1.43
C ILE A 117 15.27 -2.18 -2.54
N ARG A 118 16.50 -1.76 -2.34
CA ARG A 118 17.62 -1.92 -3.25
C ARG A 118 18.76 -2.65 -2.56
N GLY A 119 19.21 -3.77 -3.15
CA GLY A 119 20.28 -4.57 -2.55
C GLY A 119 19.96 -5.05 -1.12
N GLY A 120 18.70 -5.35 -0.81
CA GLY A 120 18.25 -5.79 0.51
C GLY A 120 18.05 -4.67 1.53
N LYS A 121 18.25 -3.40 1.15
CA LYS A 121 18.11 -2.23 2.05
C LYS A 121 17.06 -1.25 1.56
N GLY A 122 16.37 -0.61 2.51
CA GLY A 122 15.41 0.45 2.22
C GLY A 122 16.11 1.63 1.53
N PHE A 123 15.71 1.86 0.28
CA PHE A 123 16.20 2.97 -0.53
C PHE A 123 15.28 4.19 -0.45
N TYR A 124 13.97 3.94 -0.35
CA TYR A 124 12.94 4.96 -0.24
C TYR A 124 11.75 4.43 0.57
N ARG A 125 11.09 5.30 1.33
CA ARG A 125 9.80 5.05 1.95
C ARG A 125 8.91 6.28 1.79
N SER A 126 7.65 6.09 1.38
CA SER A 126 6.66 7.16 1.32
C SER A 126 6.36 7.72 2.71
N PRO A 127 6.16 9.03 2.85
CA PRO A 127 5.75 9.62 4.12
C PRO A 127 4.32 9.19 4.48
N VAL A 128 4.06 9.14 5.79
CA VAL A 128 2.73 8.93 6.36
C VAL A 128 2.02 10.28 6.44
N GLN A 129 0.78 10.35 5.95
CA GLN A 129 -0.02 11.57 5.99
C GLN A 129 -1.18 11.39 6.97
N GLN A 130 -1.09 12.04 8.13
CA GLN A 130 -2.10 12.00 9.19
C GLN A 130 -2.36 13.41 9.74
N HIS A 131 -3.62 13.69 10.11
CA HIS A 131 -3.98 14.90 10.87
C HIS A 131 -3.53 14.81 12.32
N SER A 132 -3.60 13.60 12.88
CA SER A 132 -3.15 13.22 14.22
C SER A 132 -2.93 11.72 14.25
N PHE A 133 -2.40 11.17 15.35
CA PHE A 133 -2.19 9.75 15.51
C PHE A 133 -3.43 8.94 15.12
N ASN A 134 -3.26 7.95 14.24
CA ASN A 134 -4.30 7.05 13.71
C ASN A 134 -5.52 7.78 13.10
N PHE A 135 -5.29 8.97 12.53
CA PHE A 135 -6.29 9.75 11.79
C PHE A 135 -5.72 10.22 10.45
N PRO A 136 -5.74 9.33 9.42
CA PRO A 136 -5.11 9.59 8.13
C PRO A 136 -5.81 10.66 7.30
N TYR A 137 -5.05 11.28 6.41
CA TYR A 137 -5.61 11.96 5.25
C TYR A 137 -6.35 10.93 4.40
N GLN A 138 -7.51 11.31 3.87
CA GLN A 138 -8.41 10.37 3.21
C GLN A 138 -9.19 11.04 2.09
N MET A 139 -9.50 10.28 1.06
CA MET A 139 -10.35 10.72 -0.05
C MET A 139 -11.82 10.57 0.35
N GLY A 140 -12.61 11.64 0.24
CA GLY A 140 -14.04 11.63 0.57
C GLY A 140 -14.61 13.04 0.62
N LYS A 141 -15.94 13.18 0.71
CA LYS A 141 -16.64 14.49 0.67
C LYS A 141 -16.23 15.50 1.74
N SER A 142 -15.63 15.06 2.85
CA SER A 142 -15.36 15.89 4.03
C SER A 142 -13.87 16.17 4.28
N SER A 143 -12.97 15.70 3.45
CA SER A 143 -11.55 15.54 3.82
C SER A 143 -10.55 16.07 2.78
N GLY A 144 -10.75 17.22 2.21
CA GLY A 144 -9.76 17.89 1.37
C GLY A 144 -9.54 17.29 -0.03
N GLY A 145 -10.04 16.09 -0.30
CA GLY A 145 -10.05 15.50 -1.63
C GLY A 145 -8.68 15.10 -2.18
N VAL A 146 -8.62 14.93 -3.49
CA VAL A 146 -7.44 14.47 -4.25
C VAL A 146 -6.26 15.47 -4.19
N ASP A 147 -6.54 16.73 -3.96
CA ASP A 147 -5.52 17.79 -3.91
C ASP A 147 -4.54 17.65 -2.73
N ALA A 148 -4.90 16.82 -1.73
CA ALA A 148 -4.04 16.50 -0.60
C ALA A 148 -3.10 15.29 -0.87
N ALA A 149 -3.24 14.62 -2.02
CA ALA A 149 -2.36 13.50 -2.38
C ALA A 149 -0.95 14.01 -2.69
N GLU A 150 0.05 13.36 -2.10
CA GLU A 150 1.44 13.63 -2.41
C GLU A 150 1.86 12.91 -3.69
N GLU A 151 2.38 13.66 -4.64
CA GLU A 151 2.97 13.09 -5.86
C GLU A 151 4.47 12.87 -5.66
N VAL A 152 4.93 11.65 -5.91
CA VAL A 152 6.31 11.22 -5.69
C VAL A 152 6.89 10.62 -6.96
N VAL A 153 8.16 10.94 -7.23
CA VAL A 153 8.94 10.34 -8.32
C VAL A 153 10.22 9.73 -7.75
N VAL A 154 10.40 8.42 -7.92
CA VAL A 154 11.56 7.67 -7.42
C VAL A 154 12.26 6.98 -8.57
N ALA A 155 13.55 7.24 -8.76
CA ALA A 155 14.34 6.54 -9.75
C ALA A 155 14.59 5.09 -9.31
N VAL A 156 14.33 4.15 -10.21
CA VAL A 156 14.50 2.71 -9.94
C VAL A 156 15.39 2.04 -10.99
N GLU A 157 15.94 0.91 -10.59
CA GLU A 157 16.78 0.09 -11.43
C GLU A 157 16.39 -1.39 -11.37
N ARG A 158 16.93 -2.18 -12.28
CA ARG A 158 16.70 -3.64 -12.27
C ARG A 158 17.19 -4.26 -10.98
N GLY A 159 16.34 -5.06 -10.35
CA GLY A 159 16.60 -5.70 -9.07
C GLY A 159 15.99 -4.97 -7.88
N ASP A 160 15.48 -3.75 -8.05
CA ASP A 160 14.72 -3.09 -7.00
C ASP A 160 13.42 -3.86 -6.72
N ILE A 161 13.02 -3.84 -5.46
CA ILE A 161 11.76 -4.41 -5.00
C ILE A 161 10.89 -3.28 -4.45
N VAL A 162 9.64 -3.23 -4.88
CA VAL A 162 8.63 -2.33 -4.33
C VAL A 162 7.72 -3.14 -3.40
N VAL A 163 7.61 -2.70 -2.16
CA VAL A 163 6.62 -3.20 -1.19
C VAL A 163 5.60 -2.10 -0.97
N LEU A 164 4.37 -2.33 -1.40
CA LEU A 164 3.23 -1.43 -1.25
C LEU A 164 2.25 -2.09 -0.29
N GLY A 165 1.67 -1.34 0.65
CA GLY A 165 0.71 -1.88 1.61
C GLY A 165 -0.19 -0.83 2.25
N THR A 166 -1.24 -1.32 2.91
CA THR A 166 -2.07 -0.55 3.83
C THR A 166 -1.37 -0.39 5.19
N ASP A 167 -1.92 0.41 6.08
CA ASP A 167 -1.42 0.58 7.43
C ASP A 167 -1.37 -0.74 8.21
N GLY A 168 -2.26 -1.71 7.92
CA GLY A 168 -2.19 -3.05 8.49
C GLY A 168 -0.84 -3.75 8.29
N LEU A 169 -0.07 -3.42 7.24
CA LEU A 169 1.32 -3.83 7.11
C LEU A 169 2.25 -2.94 7.94
N PHE A 170 2.22 -1.63 7.67
CA PHE A 170 3.24 -0.69 8.14
C PHE A 170 3.11 -0.32 9.62
N ASP A 171 1.95 -0.53 10.23
CA ASP A 171 1.72 -0.41 11.67
C ASP A 171 2.17 -1.65 12.45
N ASN A 172 2.34 -2.79 11.78
CA ASN A 172 2.62 -4.07 12.41
C ASN A 172 4.01 -4.65 12.12
N VAL A 173 4.72 -4.16 11.09
CA VAL A 173 6.05 -4.66 10.70
C VAL A 173 7.02 -3.50 10.55
N PHE A 174 8.12 -3.55 11.29
CA PHE A 174 9.16 -2.53 11.18
C PHE A 174 9.83 -2.54 9.80
N PRO A 175 10.30 -1.40 9.30
CA PRO A 175 11.01 -1.34 8.01
C PRO A 175 12.17 -2.32 7.92
N GLU A 176 12.92 -2.49 9.00
CA GLU A 176 14.08 -3.37 9.09
C GLU A 176 13.68 -4.86 8.99
N ASP A 177 12.47 -5.20 9.44
CA ASP A 177 11.91 -6.56 9.33
C ASP A 177 11.41 -6.82 7.91
N ILE A 178 10.80 -5.82 7.27
CA ILE A 178 10.46 -5.88 5.84
C ILE A 178 11.72 -6.11 5.01
N GLU A 179 12.82 -5.36 5.27
CA GLU A 179 14.11 -5.54 4.59
C GLU A 179 14.63 -6.97 4.75
N ARG A 180 14.68 -7.49 5.98
CA ARG A 180 15.15 -8.86 6.25
C ARG A 180 14.32 -9.93 5.54
N THR A 181 13.00 -9.76 5.54
CA THR A 181 12.09 -10.70 4.86
C THR A 181 12.31 -10.66 3.34
N VAL A 182 12.45 -9.47 2.76
CA VAL A 182 12.74 -9.33 1.33
C VAL A 182 14.11 -9.92 0.98
N GLU A 183 15.17 -9.61 1.75
CA GLU A 183 16.51 -10.16 1.53
C GLU A 183 16.51 -11.68 1.55
N PHE A 184 15.93 -12.30 2.58
CA PHE A 184 15.76 -13.75 2.67
C PHE A 184 15.04 -14.33 1.45
N CYS A 185 13.97 -13.68 1.00
CA CYS A 185 13.20 -14.15 -0.16
C CYS A 185 13.99 -14.05 -1.47
N LEU A 186 14.79 -13.00 -1.64
CA LEU A 186 15.66 -12.83 -2.81
C LEU A 186 16.74 -13.91 -2.86
N GLU A 187 17.41 -14.20 -1.75
CA GLU A 187 18.40 -15.27 -1.64
C GLU A 187 17.83 -16.64 -2.03
N ASN A 188 16.57 -16.90 -1.66
CA ASN A 188 15.86 -18.12 -1.97
C ASN A 188 15.11 -18.09 -3.32
N ARG A 189 15.20 -16.99 -4.08
CA ARG A 189 14.55 -16.80 -5.38
C ARG A 189 13.03 -16.97 -5.32
N TYR A 190 12.42 -16.52 -4.25
CA TYR A 190 10.98 -16.60 -4.10
C TYR A 190 10.27 -15.57 -5.00
N PRO A 191 9.12 -15.94 -5.58
CA PRO A 191 8.33 -15.03 -6.40
C PRO A 191 7.64 -13.95 -5.54
N PRO A 192 7.18 -12.84 -6.17
CA PRO A 192 6.54 -11.73 -5.45
C PRO A 192 5.40 -12.16 -4.51
N VAL A 193 4.59 -13.14 -4.91
CA VAL A 193 3.47 -13.65 -4.10
C VAL A 193 3.92 -14.25 -2.77
N LEU A 194 5.05 -14.96 -2.73
CA LEU A 194 5.57 -15.53 -1.48
C LEU A 194 6.14 -14.45 -0.56
N VAL A 195 6.80 -13.43 -1.13
CA VAL A 195 7.25 -12.27 -0.36
C VAL A 195 6.07 -11.56 0.27
N ALA A 196 5.04 -11.25 -0.52
CA ALA A 196 3.80 -10.63 -0.03
C ALA A 196 3.13 -11.48 1.06
N TRP A 197 3.10 -12.80 0.87
CA TRP A 197 2.52 -13.71 1.85
C TRP A 197 3.29 -13.72 3.18
N MET A 198 4.63 -13.77 3.14
CA MET A 198 5.45 -13.77 4.35
C MET A 198 5.27 -12.47 5.14
N LEU A 199 5.31 -11.32 4.46
CA LEU A 199 5.07 -10.02 5.08
C LEU A 199 3.66 -9.91 5.66
N ALA A 200 2.63 -10.33 4.91
CA ALA A 200 1.25 -10.30 5.39
C ALA A 200 1.03 -11.22 6.61
N LYS A 201 1.67 -12.40 6.64
CA LYS A 201 1.61 -13.33 7.77
C LYS A 201 2.34 -12.79 9.00
N GLU A 202 3.47 -12.12 8.82
CA GLU A 202 4.18 -11.46 9.89
C GLU A 202 3.35 -10.32 10.49
N ALA A 203 2.81 -9.45 9.64
CA ALA A 203 1.89 -8.38 10.05
C ALA A 203 0.67 -8.94 10.80
N SER A 204 0.04 -10.01 10.28
CA SER A 204 -1.12 -10.66 10.91
C SER A 204 -0.80 -11.27 12.28
N ARG A 205 0.39 -11.84 12.47
CA ARG A 205 0.83 -12.34 13.77
C ARG A 205 1.03 -11.19 14.76
N ASN A 206 1.77 -10.16 14.33
CA ASN A 206 2.08 -9.02 15.18
C ASN A 206 0.83 -8.22 15.54
N SER A 207 -0.14 -8.10 14.62
CA SER A 207 -1.41 -7.37 14.86
C SER A 207 -2.28 -7.98 15.96
N LEU A 208 -2.11 -9.27 16.24
CA LEU A 208 -2.83 -10.00 17.30
C LEU A 208 -2.05 -10.05 18.63
N ASP A 209 -0.78 -9.67 18.63
CA ASP A 209 0.08 -9.71 19.81
C ASP A 209 0.04 -8.36 20.55
N THR A 210 -0.62 -8.35 21.70
CA THR A 210 -0.74 -7.16 22.55
C THR A 210 0.54 -6.81 23.32
N GLN A 211 1.59 -7.63 23.20
CA GLN A 211 2.89 -7.42 23.86
C GLN A 211 4.03 -7.21 22.85
N ALA A 212 3.77 -7.39 21.57
CA ALA A 212 4.79 -7.20 20.55
C ALA A 212 5.11 -5.72 20.39
N ALA A 213 6.39 -5.36 20.41
CA ALA A 213 6.80 -4.04 19.95
C ALA A 213 6.38 -3.87 18.48
N SER A 214 5.71 -2.78 18.15
CA SER A 214 5.22 -2.51 16.81
C SER A 214 5.49 -1.05 16.40
N PRO A 215 5.50 -0.74 15.09
CA PRO A 215 5.51 0.64 14.63
C PRO A 215 4.33 1.45 15.17
N PHE A 216 3.14 0.82 15.30
CA PHE A 216 1.94 1.45 15.86
C PHE A 216 2.11 1.88 17.31
N GLU A 217 2.63 0.98 18.18
CA GLU A 217 2.95 1.29 19.58
C GLU A 217 3.96 2.45 19.67
N ARG A 218 4.99 2.42 18.82
CA ARG A 218 5.99 3.50 18.78
C ARG A 218 5.35 4.84 18.42
N ALA A 219 4.53 4.86 17.37
CA ALA A 219 3.83 6.08 16.93
C ALA A 219 2.85 6.59 18.00
N ALA A 220 2.16 5.68 18.71
CA ALA A 220 1.29 6.03 19.84
C ALA A 220 2.08 6.70 20.96
N TYR A 221 3.22 6.12 21.33
CA TYR A 221 4.09 6.67 22.36
C TYR A 221 4.59 8.08 22.00
N GLU A 222 5.03 8.28 20.75
CA GLU A 222 5.47 9.59 20.23
C GLU A 222 4.33 10.62 20.24
N ALA A 223 3.08 10.18 20.06
CA ALA A 223 1.89 11.01 20.15
C ALA A 223 1.35 11.22 21.57
N GLY A 224 1.97 10.62 22.59
CA GLY A 224 1.51 10.68 23.99
C GLY A 224 0.22 9.88 24.25
N VAL A 225 -0.03 8.84 23.45
CA VAL A 225 -1.19 7.95 23.56
C VAL A 225 -0.75 6.62 24.14
N GLU A 226 -1.47 6.12 25.15
CA GLU A 226 -1.25 4.78 25.70
C GLU A 226 -1.87 3.73 24.78
N GLN A 227 -1.04 3.09 24.00
CA GLN A 227 -1.43 1.97 23.11
C GLN A 227 -0.26 1.00 23.07
N PHE A 228 -0.52 -0.29 23.26
CA PHE A 228 0.50 -1.34 23.32
C PHE A 228 0.23 -2.41 22.27
N GLY A 229 1.30 -3.02 21.80
CA GLY A 229 1.23 -4.14 20.85
C GLY A 229 0.91 -3.73 19.43
N GLY A 230 0.47 -4.71 18.66
CA GLY A 230 0.08 -4.52 17.27
C GLY A 230 -1.29 -3.87 17.10
N LYS A 231 -1.55 -3.36 15.89
CA LYS A 231 -2.85 -2.84 15.46
C LYS A 231 -3.62 -3.93 14.72
N TYR A 232 -4.73 -4.42 15.29
CA TYR A 232 -5.59 -5.40 14.61
C TYR A 232 -6.38 -4.74 13.48
N ASP A 233 -5.97 -5.02 12.26
CA ASP A 233 -6.56 -4.41 11.06
C ASP A 233 -6.59 -5.36 9.86
N ASP A 234 -7.23 -4.90 8.77
CA ASP A 234 -7.10 -5.49 7.44
C ASP A 234 -5.65 -5.33 6.96
N ILE A 235 -5.08 -6.34 6.31
CA ILE A 235 -3.69 -6.33 5.87
C ILE A 235 -3.62 -6.58 4.39
N THR A 236 -3.25 -5.56 3.63
CA THR A 236 -2.98 -5.69 2.19
C THR A 236 -1.51 -5.45 1.91
N VAL A 237 -0.88 -6.39 1.22
CA VAL A 237 0.51 -6.31 0.78
C VAL A 237 0.60 -6.59 -0.70
N VAL A 238 1.20 -5.69 -1.44
CA VAL A 238 1.57 -5.86 -2.85
C VAL A 238 3.08 -5.81 -2.96
N VAL A 239 3.68 -6.80 -3.61
CA VAL A 239 5.13 -6.81 -3.87
C VAL A 239 5.37 -6.82 -5.37
N ALA A 240 6.25 -5.94 -5.84
CA ALA A 240 6.63 -5.85 -7.23
C ALA A 240 8.15 -5.90 -7.42
N PHE A 241 8.60 -6.72 -8.36
CA PHE A 241 10.00 -6.84 -8.76
C PHE A 241 10.24 -6.02 -10.02
N ILE A 242 11.24 -5.14 -9.99
CA ILE A 242 11.69 -4.37 -11.17
C ILE A 242 12.68 -5.24 -11.96
N VAL A 243 12.28 -5.66 -13.16
CA VAL A 243 12.99 -6.62 -14.00
C VAL A 243 13.31 -6.11 -15.40
#